data_6e04491bf7fe20f76fb56ca60d682cbd
#
_entry.id   6e04491bf7fe20f76fb56ca60d682cbd
#
_cell.length_a   1.000
_cell.length_b   1.000
_cell.length_c   1.000
_cell.angle_alpha   90.00
_cell.angle_beta   90.00
_cell.angle_gamma   90.00
#
_symmetry.space_group_name_H-M   'P 1'
#
loop_
_entity.id
_entity.type
_entity.pdbx_description
1 polymer ?
#
loop_
_entity_poly.entity_id
_entity_poly.type
_entity_poly.pdbx_seq_one_letter_code
_entity_poly.pdbx_strand_id
1 'polypeptide(L)'
;MDDKQAMHAMSIDDAYHVERTLARGPSGVTELVSIDGNGPFVRKKIPSPLAQRNVWAALSACQSNRLPRVEATYELPDRFVIVYDYVPGSTLAQIAEENGRLAPNVAVQLIDQICEAVQELHQHGVIHRDITPANVIVAQDGAHLIDFGIARIRSEASNRSRDTTALGTYGFASPEQYGFAKTDARSDVFSLGRLLEFMLTGVYPDASDYEQRLADDAAVPARLRAVIGYACAFEPSKRPQSVQEFRQALFSQSNPPIPNASSANPPSTRTTNGSASASRLFRRLH
;
A
#
# COMPACT_ATOMS: atom_id res chain seq x y z
N MET A 1 25.25 -12.41 -16.19
CA MET A 1 26.07 -11.17 -16.16
C MET A 1 27.50 -11.60 -16.37
N ASP A 2 28.21 -10.99 -17.31
CA ASP A 2 29.65 -11.25 -17.50
C ASP A 2 30.48 -10.48 -16.46
N ASP A 3 31.78 -10.86 -16.29
CA ASP A 3 32.66 -10.25 -15.28
C ASP A 3 32.84 -8.74 -15.49
N LYS A 4 32.85 -8.28 -16.74
CA LYS A 4 33.00 -6.86 -17.08
C LYS A 4 31.78 -6.04 -16.70
N GLN A 5 30.58 -6.59 -16.92
CA GLN A 5 29.33 -5.97 -16.49
C GLN A 5 29.21 -5.93 -14.96
N ALA A 6 29.65 -7.02 -14.28
CA ALA A 6 29.67 -7.06 -12.83
C ALA A 6 30.62 -6.01 -12.22
N MET A 7 31.82 -5.88 -12.75
CA MET A 7 32.78 -4.86 -12.31
C MET A 7 32.26 -3.43 -12.54
N HIS A 8 31.63 -3.17 -13.67
CA HIS A 8 31.04 -1.86 -13.95
C HIS A 8 29.91 -1.53 -12.97
N ALA A 9 29.01 -2.48 -12.70
CA ALA A 9 27.90 -2.30 -11.74
C ALA A 9 28.43 -2.09 -10.31
N MET A 10 29.48 -2.80 -9.90
CA MET A 10 30.14 -2.59 -8.61
C MET A 10 30.76 -1.19 -8.52
N SER A 11 31.41 -0.71 -9.58
CA SER A 11 31.97 0.65 -9.62
C SER A 11 30.88 1.74 -9.49
N ILE A 12 29.71 1.51 -10.09
CA ILE A 12 28.54 2.41 -9.90
C ILE A 12 28.06 2.36 -8.45
N ASP A 13 27.95 1.17 -7.87
CA ASP A 13 27.50 1.00 -6.48
C ASP A 13 28.44 1.66 -5.47
N ASP A 14 29.75 1.52 -5.69
CA ASP A 14 30.81 2.09 -4.85
C ASP A 14 30.90 3.63 -4.95
N ALA A 15 30.40 4.23 -6.01
CA ALA A 15 30.35 5.69 -6.18
C ALA A 15 29.31 6.37 -5.26
N TYR A 16 28.35 5.62 -4.75
CA TYR A 16 27.38 6.14 -3.80
C TYR A 16 27.93 6.19 -2.38
N HIS A 17 27.91 7.37 -1.77
CA HIS A 17 28.19 7.55 -0.35
C HIS A 17 26.94 7.22 0.49
N VAL A 18 27.08 6.29 1.45
CA VAL A 18 25.99 5.93 2.38
C VAL A 18 25.97 6.91 3.54
N GLU A 19 24.92 7.70 3.62
CA GLU A 19 24.71 8.65 4.73
C GLU A 19 24.10 7.95 5.94
N ARG A 20 23.10 7.08 5.70
CA ARG A 20 22.38 6.36 6.76
C ARG A 20 21.69 5.10 6.23
N THR A 21 21.70 4.03 7.00
CA THR A 21 20.81 2.88 6.76
C THR A 21 19.41 3.22 7.29
N LEU A 22 18.40 3.12 6.43
CA LEU A 22 16.99 3.36 6.76
C LEU A 22 16.31 2.07 7.25
N ALA A 23 16.59 0.94 6.58
CA ALA A 23 16.04 -0.36 6.95
C ALA A 23 17.00 -1.49 6.53
N ARG A 24 16.97 -2.60 7.28
CA ARG A 24 17.71 -3.84 6.97
C ARG A 24 16.88 -5.05 7.38
N GLY A 25 16.73 -6.02 6.49
CA GLY A 25 15.98 -7.24 6.76
C GLY A 25 16.11 -8.29 5.65
N PRO A 26 15.34 -9.37 5.71
CA PRO A 26 15.39 -10.44 4.70
C PRO A 26 15.08 -9.97 3.27
N SER A 27 14.26 -8.92 3.14
CA SER A 27 13.91 -8.30 1.84
C SER A 27 15.01 -7.41 1.27
N GLY A 28 16.11 -7.19 2.01
CA GLY A 28 17.26 -6.40 1.57
C GLY A 28 17.64 -5.28 2.50
N VAL A 29 18.34 -4.28 1.95
CA VAL A 29 18.81 -3.09 2.67
C VAL A 29 18.31 -1.85 1.95
N THR A 30 17.80 -0.89 2.71
CA THR A 30 17.39 0.44 2.24
C THR A 30 18.27 1.48 2.90
N GLU A 31 18.91 2.33 2.11
CA GLU A 31 19.90 3.31 2.54
C GLU A 31 19.56 4.68 2.00
N LEU A 32 19.86 5.72 2.77
CA LEU A 32 19.97 7.10 2.28
C LEU A 32 21.38 7.28 1.73
N VAL A 33 21.47 7.75 0.49
CA VAL A 33 22.76 7.87 -0.21
C VAL A 33 22.85 9.19 -0.97
N SER A 34 24.10 9.60 -1.26
CA SER A 34 24.41 10.70 -2.18
C SER A 34 25.47 10.26 -3.18
N ILE A 35 25.59 10.96 -4.30
CA ILE A 35 26.61 10.72 -5.33
C ILE A 35 27.06 12.06 -5.92
N ASP A 36 28.37 12.31 -5.96
CA ASP A 36 28.99 13.53 -6.53
C ASP A 36 28.34 14.83 -6.01
N GLY A 37 27.98 14.86 -4.73
CA GLY A 37 27.31 16.00 -4.10
C GLY A 37 25.83 16.18 -4.44
N ASN A 38 25.24 15.26 -5.24
CA ASN A 38 23.83 15.22 -5.54
C ASN A 38 23.08 14.25 -4.60
N GLY A 39 21.82 14.53 -4.31
CA GLY A 39 20.95 13.75 -3.43
C GLY A 39 20.25 14.63 -2.40
N PRO A 40 19.73 14.07 -1.33
CA PRO A 40 19.79 12.64 -1.01
C PRO A 40 18.88 11.78 -1.90
N PHE A 41 19.28 10.52 -2.09
CA PHE A 41 18.49 9.48 -2.75
C PHE A 41 18.24 8.31 -1.79
N VAL A 42 17.23 7.48 -2.11
CA VAL A 42 17.04 6.19 -1.47
C VAL A 42 17.60 5.10 -2.37
N ARG A 43 18.55 4.33 -1.87
CA ARG A 43 19.09 3.13 -2.52
C ARG A 43 18.54 1.88 -1.83
N LYS A 44 17.85 1.02 -2.59
CA LYS A 44 17.34 -0.26 -2.08
C LYS A 44 18.07 -1.41 -2.79
N LYS A 45 18.74 -2.26 -2.01
CA LYS A 45 19.45 -3.46 -2.47
C LYS A 45 18.62 -4.70 -2.13
N ILE A 46 17.98 -5.30 -3.13
CA ILE A 46 17.06 -6.43 -2.98
C ILE A 46 17.78 -7.71 -3.42
N PRO A 47 17.73 -8.82 -2.64
CA PRO A 47 18.22 -10.11 -3.11
C PRO A 47 17.64 -10.47 -4.48
N SER A 48 18.48 -10.88 -5.44
CA SER A 48 18.08 -11.11 -6.84
C SER A 48 16.85 -12.02 -7.02
N PRO A 49 16.64 -13.08 -6.20
CA PRO A 49 15.43 -13.91 -6.29
C PRO A 49 14.14 -13.21 -5.87
N LEU A 50 14.21 -12.13 -5.08
CA LEU A 50 13.07 -11.38 -4.56
C LEU A 50 12.77 -10.14 -5.41
N ALA A 51 13.63 -9.80 -6.36
CA ALA A 51 13.53 -8.56 -7.12
C ALA A 51 12.36 -8.59 -8.12
N GLN A 52 11.46 -7.61 -7.98
CA GLN A 52 10.32 -7.39 -8.88
C GLN A 52 10.73 -6.46 -10.03
N ARG A 53 11.66 -6.87 -10.89
CA ARG A 53 12.27 -6.05 -11.95
C ARG A 53 11.25 -5.34 -12.85
N ASN A 54 10.20 -6.05 -13.23
CA ASN A 54 9.14 -5.51 -14.10
C ASN A 54 8.34 -4.39 -13.42
N VAL A 55 8.17 -4.45 -12.09
CA VAL A 55 7.54 -3.38 -11.31
C VAL A 55 8.41 -2.12 -11.38
N TRP A 56 9.72 -2.24 -11.17
CA TRP A 56 10.63 -1.10 -11.19
C TRP A 56 10.77 -0.50 -12.60
N ALA A 57 10.77 -1.34 -13.64
CA ALA A 57 10.73 -0.88 -15.02
C ALA A 57 9.44 -0.09 -15.34
N ALA A 58 8.29 -0.53 -14.82
CA ALA A 58 7.03 0.20 -14.96
C ALA A 58 7.04 1.52 -14.18
N LEU A 59 7.59 1.52 -12.94
CA LEU A 59 7.74 2.73 -12.12
C LEU A 59 8.62 3.78 -12.77
N SER A 60 9.69 3.39 -13.48
CA SER A 60 10.56 4.32 -14.22
C SER A 60 9.82 5.05 -15.36
N ALA A 61 8.67 4.55 -15.80
CA ALA A 61 7.84 5.20 -16.82
C ALA A 61 6.76 6.12 -16.24
N CYS A 62 6.51 6.07 -14.92
CA CYS A 62 5.53 6.92 -14.25
C CYS A 62 6.00 8.39 -14.22
N GLN A 63 5.03 9.32 -14.35
CA GLN A 63 5.28 10.76 -14.42
C GLN A 63 4.67 11.52 -13.23
N SER A 64 3.96 10.82 -12.34
CA SER A 64 3.28 11.45 -11.19
C SER A 64 4.29 12.01 -10.20
N ASN A 65 4.12 13.27 -9.80
CA ASN A 65 4.90 13.90 -8.73
C ASN A 65 4.60 13.30 -7.35
N ARG A 66 3.60 12.42 -7.25
CA ARG A 66 3.20 11.73 -6.00
C ARG A 66 3.91 10.39 -5.82
N LEU A 67 4.81 10.04 -6.75
CA LEU A 67 5.66 8.87 -6.72
C LEU A 67 7.13 9.30 -6.71
N PRO A 68 8.02 8.63 -5.98
CA PRO A 68 9.45 8.90 -6.09
C PRO A 68 9.94 8.49 -7.48
N ARG A 69 10.70 9.36 -8.12
CA ARG A 69 11.25 9.09 -9.45
C ARG A 69 12.39 8.07 -9.32
N VAL A 70 12.38 7.07 -10.19
CA VAL A 70 13.47 6.10 -10.29
C VAL A 70 14.62 6.71 -11.07
N GLU A 71 15.77 6.90 -10.44
CA GLU A 71 16.98 7.49 -11.01
C GLU A 71 17.85 6.45 -11.69
N ALA A 72 18.02 5.27 -11.06
CA ALA A 72 18.83 4.20 -11.63
C ALA A 72 18.36 2.83 -11.16
N THR A 73 18.58 1.82 -12.00
CA THR A 73 18.50 0.40 -11.63
C THR A 73 19.70 -0.34 -12.20
N TYR A 74 20.30 -1.24 -11.43
CA TYR A 74 21.41 -2.08 -11.89
C TYR A 74 21.47 -3.41 -11.13
N GLU A 75 22.18 -4.38 -11.71
CA GLU A 75 22.38 -5.71 -11.12
C GLU A 75 23.76 -5.82 -10.49
N LEU A 76 23.83 -6.25 -9.26
CA LEU A 76 25.02 -6.80 -8.62
C LEU A 76 24.97 -8.33 -8.69
N PRO A 77 26.06 -9.07 -8.41
CA PRO A 77 26.07 -10.53 -8.54
C PRO A 77 24.95 -11.26 -7.80
N ASP A 78 24.54 -10.76 -6.63
CA ASP A 78 23.52 -11.37 -5.75
C ASP A 78 22.31 -10.47 -5.49
N ARG A 79 22.30 -9.23 -5.99
CA ARG A 79 21.30 -8.21 -5.68
C ARG A 79 20.88 -7.40 -6.89
N PHE A 80 19.62 -7.03 -6.91
CA PHE A 80 19.09 -5.98 -7.75
C PHE A 80 19.06 -4.68 -6.95
N VAL A 81 19.59 -3.61 -7.53
CA VAL A 81 19.69 -2.30 -6.88
C VAL A 81 18.79 -1.31 -7.59
N ILE A 82 18.08 -0.53 -6.80
CA ILE A 82 17.26 0.58 -7.25
C ILE A 82 17.68 1.83 -6.49
N VAL A 83 17.81 2.93 -7.22
CA VAL A 83 18.01 4.28 -6.67
C VAL A 83 16.85 5.15 -7.12
N TYR A 84 16.23 5.84 -6.17
CA TYR A 84 15.10 6.71 -6.43
C TYR A 84 15.11 7.92 -5.49
N ASP A 85 14.32 8.95 -5.81
CA ASP A 85 14.25 10.20 -5.06
C ASP A 85 13.93 9.95 -3.58
N TYR A 86 14.64 10.65 -2.71
CA TYR A 86 14.24 10.75 -1.32
C TYR A 86 13.15 11.81 -1.16
N VAL A 87 12.03 11.43 -0.56
CA VAL A 87 10.92 12.32 -0.24
C VAL A 87 11.08 12.81 1.20
N PRO A 88 11.41 14.11 1.42
CA PRO A 88 11.54 14.65 2.77
C PRO A 88 10.16 14.91 3.38
N GLY A 89 9.92 14.43 4.61
CA GLY A 89 8.66 14.62 5.32
C GLY A 89 8.46 13.59 6.42
N SER A 90 7.27 13.61 7.02
CA SER A 90 6.84 12.63 8.02
C SER A 90 5.85 11.65 7.40
N THR A 91 5.91 10.39 7.82
CA THR A 91 4.89 9.42 7.41
C THR A 91 3.54 9.76 8.06
N LEU A 92 2.44 9.33 7.43
CA LEU A 92 1.11 9.45 8.06
C LEU A 92 1.04 8.71 9.39
N ALA A 93 1.81 7.63 9.56
CA ALA A 93 1.94 6.93 10.84
C ALA A 93 2.52 7.86 11.92
N GLN A 94 3.64 8.51 11.64
CA GLN A 94 4.28 9.47 12.57
C GLN A 94 3.35 10.65 12.88
N ILE A 95 2.69 11.21 11.87
CA ILE A 95 1.75 12.32 12.05
C ILE A 95 0.58 11.90 12.96
N ALA A 96 0.07 10.69 12.80
CA ALA A 96 -1.01 10.17 13.64
C ALA A 96 -0.55 9.88 15.07
N GLU A 97 0.68 9.41 15.28
CA GLU A 97 1.28 9.23 16.61
C GLU A 97 1.42 10.57 17.36
N GLU A 98 1.81 11.63 16.65
CA GLU A 98 2.04 12.96 17.23
C GLU A 98 0.76 13.75 17.43
N ASN A 99 -0.17 13.69 16.48
CA ASN A 99 -1.32 14.60 16.40
C ASN A 99 -2.68 13.89 16.51
N GLY A 100 -2.70 12.57 16.52
CA GLY A 100 -3.93 11.78 16.45
C GLY A 100 -4.57 11.82 15.05
N ARG A 101 -5.90 11.91 15.00
CA ARG A 101 -6.66 11.96 13.76
C ARG A 101 -6.52 13.27 13.01
N LEU A 102 -6.72 13.24 11.69
CA LEU A 102 -6.74 14.41 10.83
C LEU A 102 -8.15 15.01 10.71
N ALA A 103 -8.22 16.31 10.46
CA ALA A 103 -9.46 16.96 10.08
C ALA A 103 -9.98 16.38 8.74
N PRO A 104 -11.31 16.23 8.56
CA PRO A 104 -11.89 15.59 7.38
C PRO A 104 -11.47 16.20 6.05
N ASN A 105 -11.35 17.51 5.98
CA ASN A 105 -10.90 18.23 4.77
C ASN A 105 -9.44 17.92 4.42
N VAL A 106 -8.56 17.81 5.42
CA VAL A 106 -7.14 17.44 5.24
C VAL A 106 -7.03 15.99 4.80
N ALA A 107 -7.77 15.07 5.45
CA ALA A 107 -7.78 13.66 5.07
C ALA A 107 -8.25 13.45 3.62
N VAL A 108 -9.31 14.16 3.19
CA VAL A 108 -9.81 14.10 1.80
C VAL A 108 -8.77 14.65 0.82
N GLN A 109 -8.08 15.74 1.15
CA GLN A 109 -7.04 16.29 0.29
C GLN A 109 -5.86 15.33 0.13
N LEU A 110 -5.37 14.74 1.22
CA LEU A 110 -4.24 13.82 1.18
C LEU A 110 -4.60 12.53 0.44
N ILE A 111 -5.79 11.94 0.72
CA ILE A 111 -6.21 10.72 0.03
C ILE A 111 -6.41 10.95 -1.48
N ASP A 112 -6.86 12.11 -1.90
CA ASP A 112 -6.99 12.45 -3.32
C ASP A 112 -5.62 12.48 -4.01
N GLN A 113 -4.59 13.05 -3.38
CA GLN A 113 -3.22 13.06 -3.89
C GLN A 113 -2.65 11.62 -3.99
N ILE A 114 -2.93 10.77 -3.00
CA ILE A 114 -2.53 9.36 -3.08
C ILE A 114 -3.28 8.62 -4.19
N CYS A 115 -4.54 8.95 -4.42
CA CYS A 115 -5.27 8.42 -5.58
C CYS A 115 -4.62 8.80 -6.93
N GLU A 116 -4.01 9.98 -7.05
CA GLU A 116 -3.23 10.35 -8.26
C GLU A 116 -2.05 9.39 -8.47
N ALA A 117 -1.28 9.11 -7.39
CA ALA A 117 -0.20 8.12 -7.44
C ALA A 117 -0.69 6.74 -7.85
N VAL A 118 -1.74 6.24 -7.21
CA VAL A 118 -2.26 4.89 -7.46
C VAL A 118 -2.89 4.78 -8.85
N GLN A 119 -3.54 5.84 -9.33
CA GLN A 119 -4.09 5.87 -10.69
C GLN A 119 -2.97 5.76 -11.74
N GLU A 120 -1.87 6.47 -11.56
CA GLU A 120 -0.69 6.37 -12.42
C GLU A 120 -0.10 4.95 -12.43
N LEU A 121 0.08 4.35 -11.23
CA LEU A 121 0.52 2.95 -11.11
C LEU A 121 -0.37 1.99 -11.88
N HIS A 122 -1.70 2.12 -11.74
CA HIS A 122 -2.66 1.26 -12.41
C HIS A 122 -2.65 1.43 -13.94
N GLN A 123 -2.38 2.65 -14.45
CA GLN A 123 -2.20 2.90 -15.89
C GLN A 123 -0.98 2.17 -16.44
N HIS A 124 0.09 2.04 -15.64
CA HIS A 124 1.29 1.26 -15.97
C HIS A 124 1.18 -0.22 -15.59
N GLY A 125 -0.01 -0.66 -15.20
CA GLY A 125 -0.27 -2.06 -14.86
C GLY A 125 0.28 -2.52 -13.51
N VAL A 126 0.72 -1.62 -12.65
CA VAL A 126 1.25 -1.93 -11.31
C VAL A 126 0.13 -1.87 -10.27
N ILE A 127 0.04 -2.88 -9.41
CA ILE A 127 -0.81 -2.92 -8.21
C ILE A 127 0.13 -2.79 -7.01
N HIS A 128 -0.11 -1.81 -6.12
CA HIS A 128 0.79 -1.47 -5.01
C HIS A 128 0.74 -2.50 -3.88
N ARG A 129 -0.46 -2.90 -3.43
CA ARG A 129 -0.75 -3.94 -2.44
C ARG A 129 -0.36 -3.64 -0.99
N ASP A 130 0.31 -2.51 -0.73
CA ASP A 130 0.72 -2.11 0.62
C ASP A 130 0.53 -0.61 0.86
N ILE A 131 -0.66 -0.09 0.56
CA ILE A 131 -1.02 1.30 0.85
C ILE A 131 -1.37 1.42 2.33
N THR A 132 -0.43 1.93 3.12
CA THR A 132 -0.51 2.03 4.59
C THR A 132 -0.03 3.39 5.07
N PRO A 133 -0.32 3.79 6.31
CA PRO A 133 0.18 5.05 6.87
C PRO A 133 1.71 5.16 6.90
N ALA A 134 2.43 4.04 7.02
CA ALA A 134 3.90 4.01 7.01
C ALA A 134 4.48 4.24 5.60
N ASN A 135 3.71 3.94 4.55
CA ASN A 135 4.11 4.05 3.16
C ASN A 135 3.60 5.33 2.48
N VAL A 136 3.04 6.27 3.24
CA VAL A 136 2.66 7.60 2.75
C VAL A 136 3.44 8.66 3.51
N ILE A 137 4.24 9.44 2.80
CA ILE A 137 4.95 10.60 3.34
C ILE A 137 4.16 11.86 3.02
N VAL A 138 3.97 12.72 4.01
CA VAL A 138 3.43 14.07 3.84
C VAL A 138 4.61 15.02 3.81
N ALA A 139 4.90 15.56 2.63
CA ALA A 139 5.92 16.56 2.35
C ALA A 139 5.31 17.96 2.25
N GLN A 140 6.12 18.98 1.97
CA GLN A 140 5.64 20.37 1.82
C GLN A 140 4.67 20.55 0.64
N ASP A 141 4.82 19.77 -0.42
CA ASP A 141 4.00 19.79 -1.63
C ASP A 141 2.81 18.80 -1.58
N GLY A 142 2.69 18.04 -0.50
CA GLY A 142 1.57 17.12 -0.24
C GLY A 142 1.99 15.69 0.03
N ALA A 143 1.05 14.75 -0.20
CA ALA A 143 1.24 13.34 0.08
C ALA A 143 1.95 12.61 -1.08
N HIS A 144 2.89 11.74 -0.75
CA HIS A 144 3.63 10.88 -1.66
C HIS A 144 3.52 9.42 -1.22
N LEU A 145 3.29 8.52 -2.19
CA LEU A 145 3.25 7.09 -1.96
C LEU A 145 4.64 6.48 -2.21
N ILE A 146 5.14 5.76 -1.22
CA ILE A 146 6.45 5.13 -1.25
C ILE A 146 6.38 3.62 -0.98
N ASP A 147 7.47 2.93 -1.14
CA ASP A 147 7.71 1.49 -0.91
C ASP A 147 6.86 0.53 -1.76
N PHE A 148 7.51 -0.02 -2.78
CA PHE A 148 6.95 -0.95 -3.77
C PHE A 148 7.42 -2.40 -3.53
N GLY A 149 7.77 -2.74 -2.28
CA GLY A 149 8.39 -4.02 -1.93
C GLY A 149 7.55 -5.25 -2.26
N ILE A 150 6.23 -5.12 -2.24
CA ILE A 150 5.28 -6.20 -2.59
C ILE A 150 4.35 -5.85 -3.77
N ALA A 151 4.65 -4.75 -4.47
CA ALA A 151 3.92 -4.38 -5.68
C ALA A 151 4.05 -5.45 -6.77
N ARG A 152 3.06 -5.56 -7.66
CA ARG A 152 3.04 -6.55 -8.75
C ARG A 152 2.54 -5.97 -10.06
N ILE A 153 3.01 -6.56 -11.17
CA ILE A 153 2.44 -6.33 -12.48
C ILE A 153 1.12 -7.09 -12.63
N ARG A 154 0.09 -6.42 -13.11
CA ARG A 154 -1.27 -6.94 -13.26
C ARG A 154 -1.36 -8.19 -14.13
N SER A 155 -0.54 -8.29 -15.19
CA SER A 155 -0.48 -9.47 -16.07
C SER A 155 0.08 -10.71 -15.37
N GLU A 156 1.05 -10.53 -14.46
CA GLU A 156 1.64 -11.61 -13.68
C GLU A 156 0.69 -12.12 -12.60
N ALA A 157 -0.11 -11.23 -12.00
CA ALA A 157 -1.20 -11.61 -11.09
C ALA A 157 -2.24 -12.50 -11.78
N SER A 158 -2.40 -12.40 -13.11
CA SER A 158 -3.37 -13.20 -13.87
C SER A 158 -3.00 -14.68 -14.01
N ASN A 159 -1.72 -15.03 -13.93
CA ASN A 159 -1.23 -16.40 -14.14
C ASN A 159 -1.25 -17.27 -12.88
N ARG A 160 -1.48 -16.71 -11.70
CA ARG A 160 -1.62 -17.45 -10.45
C ARG A 160 -3.08 -17.43 -10.00
N SER A 161 -3.69 -18.60 -9.84
CA SER A 161 -5.10 -18.75 -9.48
C SER A 161 -5.44 -18.24 -8.08
N ARG A 162 -4.44 -18.08 -7.19
CA ARG A 162 -4.53 -17.47 -5.84
C ARG A 162 -3.18 -16.93 -5.42
N ASP A 163 -3.16 -15.85 -4.65
CA ASP A 163 -1.95 -15.46 -3.93
C ASP A 163 -1.67 -16.50 -2.84
N THR A 164 -0.60 -17.28 -3.00
CA THR A 164 -0.25 -18.39 -2.10
C THR A 164 0.43 -17.92 -0.80
N THR A 165 0.75 -16.64 -0.70
CA THR A 165 1.39 -16.04 0.48
C THR A 165 0.55 -14.83 0.90
N ALA A 166 0.08 -14.82 2.14
CA ALA A 166 -0.52 -13.62 2.73
C ALA A 166 0.52 -12.51 2.75
N LEU A 167 0.32 -11.46 1.96
CA LEU A 167 1.22 -10.33 1.83
C LEU A 167 0.44 -9.04 2.01
N GLY A 168 0.98 -8.14 2.79
CA GLY A 168 0.41 -6.84 3.10
C GLY A 168 0.25 -6.62 4.60
N THR A 169 0.10 -5.37 4.98
CA THR A 169 -0.06 -4.94 6.36
C THR A 169 -1.46 -5.27 6.86
N TYR A 170 -1.55 -5.99 7.99
CA TYR A 170 -2.83 -6.38 8.58
C TYR A 170 -3.75 -5.16 8.79
N GLY A 171 -5.02 -5.33 8.47
CA GLY A 171 -6.04 -4.28 8.55
C GLY A 171 -6.11 -3.36 7.32
N PHE A 172 -5.00 -3.15 6.59
CA PHE A 172 -4.94 -2.37 5.35
C PHE A 172 -4.99 -3.25 4.09
N ALA A 173 -4.44 -4.45 4.17
CA ALA A 173 -4.49 -5.42 3.07
C ALA A 173 -5.92 -5.91 2.83
N SER A 174 -6.30 -6.00 1.57
CA SER A 174 -7.64 -6.46 1.17
C SER A 174 -7.85 -7.95 1.43
N PRO A 175 -9.10 -8.42 1.61
CA PRO A 175 -9.39 -9.84 1.86
C PRO A 175 -8.77 -10.79 0.84
N GLU A 176 -8.73 -10.41 -0.43
CA GLU A 176 -8.15 -11.22 -1.49
C GLU A 176 -6.63 -11.42 -1.36
N GLN A 177 -5.90 -10.51 -0.69
CA GLN A 177 -4.48 -10.68 -0.40
C GLN A 177 -4.22 -11.81 0.60
N TYR A 178 -5.24 -12.23 1.35
CA TYR A 178 -5.22 -13.41 2.23
C TYR A 178 -5.71 -14.68 1.51
N GLY A 179 -5.86 -14.66 0.18
CA GLY A 179 -6.20 -15.83 -0.62
C GLY A 179 -7.69 -16.07 -0.85
N PHE A 180 -8.57 -15.13 -0.47
CA PHE A 180 -10.02 -15.26 -0.69
C PHE A 180 -10.41 -15.09 -2.17
N ALA A 181 -9.64 -14.31 -2.93
CA ALA A 181 -9.86 -14.08 -4.35
C ALA A 181 -8.53 -13.70 -5.04
N LYS A 182 -8.61 -13.35 -6.32
CA LYS A 182 -7.48 -12.83 -7.09
C LYS A 182 -7.27 -11.35 -6.81
N THR A 183 -6.03 -10.94 -6.56
CA THR A 183 -5.63 -9.56 -6.34
C THR A 183 -5.66 -8.77 -7.66
N ASP A 184 -6.30 -7.61 -7.69
CA ASP A 184 -6.31 -6.66 -8.81
C ASP A 184 -6.34 -5.20 -8.31
N ALA A 185 -6.59 -4.24 -9.19
CA ALA A 185 -6.64 -2.79 -8.87
C ALA A 185 -7.60 -2.45 -7.71
N ARG A 186 -8.64 -3.25 -7.50
CA ARG A 186 -9.63 -3.06 -6.42
C ARG A 186 -9.08 -3.41 -5.03
N SER A 187 -7.95 -4.11 -4.98
CA SER A 187 -7.22 -4.33 -3.72
C SER A 187 -6.64 -3.01 -3.19
N ASP A 188 -6.06 -2.19 -4.09
CA ASP A 188 -5.57 -0.86 -3.71
C ASP A 188 -6.73 0.09 -3.34
N VAL A 189 -7.89 -0.03 -3.99
CA VAL A 189 -9.10 0.73 -3.62
C VAL A 189 -9.54 0.41 -2.19
N PHE A 190 -9.50 -0.87 -1.78
CA PHE A 190 -9.77 -1.26 -0.40
C PHE A 190 -8.78 -0.60 0.57
N SER A 191 -7.49 -0.67 0.26
CA SER A 191 -6.43 -0.08 1.09
C SER A 191 -6.55 1.45 1.18
N LEU A 192 -6.96 2.14 0.10
CA LEU A 192 -7.27 3.58 0.11
C LEU A 192 -8.45 3.90 1.05
N GLY A 193 -9.49 3.06 1.06
CA GLY A 193 -10.62 3.19 1.99
C GLY A 193 -10.15 3.05 3.44
N ARG A 194 -9.31 2.05 3.75
CA ARG A 194 -8.72 1.83 5.07
C ARG A 194 -7.78 2.96 5.49
N LEU A 195 -7.01 3.50 4.56
CA LEU A 195 -6.14 4.64 4.82
C LEU A 195 -6.94 5.91 5.15
N LEU A 196 -8.03 6.18 4.41
CA LEU A 196 -8.94 7.29 4.71
C LEU A 196 -9.57 7.13 6.09
N GLU A 197 -10.02 5.94 6.44
CA GLU A 197 -10.58 5.60 7.74
C GLU A 197 -9.57 5.87 8.87
N PHE A 198 -8.33 5.39 8.71
CA PHE A 198 -7.24 5.64 9.64
C PHE A 198 -6.98 7.14 9.83
N MET A 199 -6.90 7.93 8.76
CA MET A 199 -6.69 9.37 8.86
C MET A 199 -7.81 10.08 9.64
N LEU A 200 -9.05 9.64 9.51
CA LEU A 200 -10.21 10.25 10.15
C LEU A 200 -10.39 9.82 11.61
N THR A 201 -9.93 8.63 11.99
CA THR A 201 -10.11 8.08 13.32
C THR A 201 -8.84 8.12 14.18
N GLY A 202 -7.66 8.07 13.57
CA GLY A 202 -6.37 7.86 14.24
C GLY A 202 -6.22 6.44 14.80
N VAL A 203 -7.09 5.49 14.42
CA VAL A 203 -7.12 4.13 14.97
C VAL A 203 -6.63 3.15 13.93
N TYR A 204 -5.67 2.30 14.32
CA TYR A 204 -5.23 1.18 13.49
C TYR A 204 -6.30 0.09 13.45
N PRO A 205 -6.55 -0.53 12.27
CA PRO A 205 -7.59 -1.55 12.11
C PRO A 205 -7.36 -2.85 12.89
N ASP A 206 -6.18 -3.05 13.46
CA ASP A 206 -5.83 -4.18 14.33
C ASP A 206 -6.11 -3.93 15.81
N ALA A 207 -6.54 -2.74 16.19
CA ALA A 207 -6.93 -2.42 17.55
C ALA A 207 -8.15 -3.26 17.97
N SER A 208 -8.13 -3.80 19.19
CA SER A 208 -9.17 -4.71 19.69
C SER A 208 -10.56 -4.07 19.83
N ASP A 209 -10.63 -2.76 19.90
CA ASP A 209 -11.83 -1.94 20.03
C ASP A 209 -12.16 -1.13 18.76
N TYR A 210 -11.51 -1.47 17.65
CA TYR A 210 -11.59 -0.75 16.38
C TYR A 210 -13.01 -0.55 15.85
N GLU A 211 -13.80 -1.62 15.75
CA GLU A 211 -15.18 -1.56 15.24
C GLU A 211 -16.08 -0.68 16.12
N GLN A 212 -15.91 -0.75 17.44
CA GLN A 212 -16.68 0.04 18.39
C GLN A 212 -16.29 1.52 18.29
N ARG A 213 -14.99 1.83 18.22
CA ARG A 213 -14.52 3.22 18.04
C ARG A 213 -15.02 3.82 16.73
N LEU A 214 -15.01 3.05 15.65
CA LEU A 214 -15.51 3.52 14.36
C LEU A 214 -17.03 3.80 14.40
N ALA A 215 -17.81 2.92 15.04
CA ALA A 215 -19.26 3.07 15.14
C ALA A 215 -19.64 4.33 15.95
N ASP A 216 -18.92 4.60 17.03
CA ASP A 216 -19.22 5.68 17.99
C ASP A 216 -18.62 7.03 17.61
N ASP A 217 -17.70 7.10 16.62
CA ASP A 217 -17.02 8.31 16.26
C ASP A 217 -17.89 9.30 15.46
N ALA A 218 -18.67 10.12 16.20
CA ALA A 218 -19.51 11.15 15.62
C ALA A 218 -18.73 12.22 14.80
N ALA A 219 -17.39 12.27 14.93
CA ALA A 219 -16.57 13.23 14.22
C ALA A 219 -16.25 12.82 12.77
N VAL A 220 -16.45 11.56 12.41
CA VAL A 220 -16.34 11.12 11.01
C VAL A 220 -17.64 11.48 10.29
N PRO A 221 -17.62 12.35 9.27
CA PRO A 221 -18.83 12.72 8.53
C PRO A 221 -19.53 11.49 7.92
N ALA A 222 -20.86 11.42 8.04
CA ALA A 222 -21.67 10.29 7.56
C ALA A 222 -21.38 9.95 6.09
N ARG A 223 -21.17 10.98 5.26
CA ARG A 223 -20.81 10.82 3.85
C ARG A 223 -19.47 10.08 3.68
N LEU A 224 -18.44 10.43 4.44
CA LEU A 224 -17.13 9.77 4.35
C LEU A 224 -17.20 8.33 4.89
N ARG A 225 -18.02 8.06 5.91
CA ARG A 225 -18.31 6.66 6.32
C ARG A 225 -18.90 5.84 5.18
N ALA A 226 -19.85 6.40 4.44
CA ALA A 226 -20.46 5.71 3.29
C ALA A 226 -19.42 5.43 2.19
N VAL A 227 -18.51 6.36 1.91
CA VAL A 227 -17.41 6.17 0.95
C VAL A 227 -16.44 5.09 1.43
N ILE A 228 -16.06 5.11 2.71
CA ILE A 228 -15.20 4.08 3.31
C ILE A 228 -15.88 2.72 3.22
N GLY A 229 -17.16 2.61 3.63
CA GLY A 229 -17.90 1.35 3.55
C GLY A 229 -18.02 0.80 2.13
N TYR A 230 -18.16 1.68 1.13
CA TYR A 230 -18.16 1.29 -0.27
C TYR A 230 -16.79 0.77 -0.72
N ALA A 231 -15.71 1.48 -0.38
CA ALA A 231 -14.34 1.05 -0.75
C ALA A 231 -13.90 -0.23 -0.03
N CYS A 232 -14.30 -0.40 1.24
CA CYS A 232 -13.92 -1.52 2.09
C CYS A 232 -14.90 -2.70 2.04
N ALA A 233 -15.82 -2.77 1.07
CA ALA A 233 -16.69 -3.92 0.89
C ALA A 233 -15.87 -5.22 0.75
N PHE A 234 -16.30 -6.30 1.41
CA PHE A 234 -15.57 -7.58 1.40
C PHE A 234 -15.39 -8.12 -0.02
N GLU A 235 -16.48 -8.13 -0.80
CA GLU A 235 -16.47 -8.60 -2.19
C GLU A 235 -15.89 -7.51 -3.12
N PRO A 236 -14.85 -7.78 -3.92
CA PRO A 236 -14.27 -6.80 -4.85
C PRO A 236 -15.26 -6.23 -5.86
N SER A 237 -16.29 -7.00 -6.25
CA SER A 237 -17.34 -6.56 -7.17
C SER A 237 -18.27 -5.48 -6.60
N LYS A 238 -18.29 -5.34 -5.27
CA LYS A 238 -19.13 -4.35 -4.55
C LYS A 238 -18.35 -3.08 -4.19
N ARG A 239 -17.09 -2.97 -4.57
CA ARG A 239 -16.23 -1.80 -4.38
C ARG A 239 -16.27 -0.87 -5.60
N PRO A 240 -15.77 0.36 -5.51
CA PRO A 240 -15.37 1.12 -6.69
C PRO A 240 -14.46 0.26 -7.57
N GLN A 241 -14.76 0.18 -8.86
CA GLN A 241 -14.02 -0.69 -9.78
C GLN A 241 -12.70 -0.10 -10.24
N SER A 242 -12.44 1.17 -9.92
CA SER A 242 -11.21 1.88 -10.18
C SER A 242 -10.95 2.95 -9.12
N VAL A 243 -9.69 3.41 -9.03
CA VAL A 243 -9.32 4.57 -8.20
C VAL A 243 -10.08 5.83 -8.65
N GLN A 244 -10.34 5.98 -9.94
CA GLN A 244 -11.12 7.11 -10.45
C GLN A 244 -12.56 7.10 -9.93
N GLU A 245 -13.20 5.93 -9.87
CA GLU A 245 -14.53 5.78 -9.29
C GLU A 245 -14.55 6.08 -7.78
N PHE A 246 -13.52 5.64 -7.06
CA PHE A 246 -13.33 6.00 -5.65
C PHE A 246 -13.18 7.53 -5.47
N ARG A 247 -12.35 8.20 -6.28
CA ARG A 247 -12.21 9.67 -6.28
C ARG A 247 -13.55 10.36 -6.57
N GLN A 248 -14.32 9.89 -7.53
CA GLN A 248 -15.65 10.43 -7.81
C GLN A 248 -16.57 10.31 -6.58
N ALA A 249 -16.55 9.18 -5.88
CA ALA A 249 -17.31 9.00 -4.64
C ALA A 249 -16.86 9.97 -3.53
N LEU A 250 -15.56 10.28 -3.44
CA LEU A 250 -15.03 11.25 -2.47
C LEU A 250 -15.60 12.67 -2.67
N PHE A 251 -15.85 13.10 -3.90
CA PHE A 251 -16.29 14.46 -4.23
C PHE A 251 -17.77 14.57 -4.62
N SER A 252 -18.47 13.43 -4.83
CA SER A 252 -19.91 13.43 -5.12
C SER A 252 -20.70 14.02 -3.96
N GLN A 253 -21.74 14.78 -4.27
CA GLN A 253 -22.72 15.26 -3.29
C GLN A 253 -23.73 14.18 -2.88
N SER A 254 -23.88 13.12 -3.70
CA SER A 254 -24.74 11.98 -3.42
C SER A 254 -23.98 10.89 -2.66
N ASN A 255 -24.67 10.17 -1.78
CA ASN A 255 -24.08 9.00 -1.14
C ASN A 255 -23.77 7.93 -2.20
N PRO A 256 -22.60 7.25 -2.10
CA PRO A 256 -22.28 6.11 -2.96
C PRO A 256 -23.33 5.00 -2.77
N PRO A 257 -23.47 4.07 -3.73
CA PRO A 257 -24.34 2.93 -3.60
C PRO A 257 -23.99 2.14 -2.34
N ILE A 258 -24.94 2.03 -1.40
CA ILE A 258 -24.75 1.19 -0.21
C ILE A 258 -24.75 -0.27 -0.70
N PRO A 259 -23.70 -1.06 -0.49
CA PRO A 259 -23.77 -2.49 -0.75
C PRO A 259 -24.92 -3.04 0.10
N ASN A 260 -25.98 -3.53 -0.55
CA ASN A 260 -27.13 -4.08 0.16
C ASN A 260 -26.66 -5.11 1.20
N ALA A 261 -26.96 -4.82 2.47
CA ALA A 261 -26.77 -5.74 3.58
C ALA A 261 -27.77 -6.91 3.58
N SER A 262 -28.40 -7.18 2.43
CA SER A 262 -29.47 -8.17 2.27
C SER A 262 -29.03 -9.26 1.32
N SER A 263 -28.45 -10.31 1.87
CA SER A 263 -28.64 -11.75 1.59
C SER A 263 -27.61 -12.66 2.27
N ALA A 264 -27.19 -12.35 3.48
CA ALA A 264 -26.70 -13.40 4.36
C ALA A 264 -27.90 -14.01 5.06
N ASN A 265 -28.59 -14.94 4.39
CA ASN A 265 -29.39 -15.93 5.13
C ASN A 265 -28.40 -16.64 6.05
N PRO A 266 -28.62 -16.64 7.38
CA PRO A 266 -27.82 -17.47 8.26
C PRO A 266 -28.00 -18.92 7.81
N PRO A 267 -26.93 -19.72 7.69
CA PRO A 267 -27.07 -21.14 7.43
C PRO A 267 -27.97 -21.73 8.52
N SER A 268 -29.03 -22.39 8.09
CA SER A 268 -29.96 -23.13 8.96
C SER A 268 -29.15 -23.97 9.93
N THR A 269 -29.35 -23.73 11.22
CA THR A 269 -28.77 -24.49 12.32
C THR A 269 -29.16 -25.97 12.18
N ARG A 270 -28.27 -26.78 11.60
CA ARG A 270 -28.19 -28.18 11.94
C ARG A 270 -27.24 -28.27 13.12
N THR A 271 -27.83 -28.47 14.29
CA THR A 271 -27.18 -28.86 15.52
C THR A 271 -26.35 -30.13 15.29
N THR A 272 -25.02 -29.96 15.18
CA THR A 272 -24.07 -31.02 15.55
C THR A 272 -23.01 -30.37 16.42
N ASN A 273 -22.95 -30.83 17.67
CA ASN A 273 -21.92 -30.49 18.63
C ASN A 273 -20.52 -30.68 18.06
N GLY A 274 -19.69 -29.64 18.07
CA GLY A 274 -18.30 -29.70 17.67
C GLY A 274 -17.62 -28.37 17.93
N SER A 275 -17.08 -28.25 19.11
CA SER A 275 -16.42 -27.13 19.76
C SER A 275 -15.29 -26.46 18.96
N ALA A 276 -15.21 -25.16 19.13
CA ALA A 276 -14.01 -24.34 19.32
C ALA A 276 -12.75 -24.68 18.47
N SER A 277 -12.55 -24.02 17.33
CA SER A 277 -11.21 -23.98 16.72
C SER A 277 -10.86 -22.74 15.85
N ALA A 278 -11.75 -21.83 15.58
CA ALA A 278 -11.44 -20.69 14.72
C ALA A 278 -10.67 -19.54 15.41
N SER A 279 -10.87 -19.39 16.72
CA SER A 279 -10.23 -18.28 17.49
C SER A 279 -8.78 -18.55 17.92
N ARG A 280 -8.22 -19.72 17.65
CA ARG A 280 -6.84 -20.07 18.05
C ARG A 280 -5.82 -20.03 16.92
N LEU A 281 -6.23 -19.88 15.67
CA LEU A 281 -5.29 -19.85 14.54
C LEU A 281 -4.59 -18.49 14.37
N PHE A 282 -5.21 -17.40 14.85
CA PHE A 282 -4.66 -16.04 14.68
C PHE A 282 -3.66 -15.61 15.77
N ARG A 283 -3.41 -16.43 16.82
CA ARG A 283 -2.46 -16.08 17.89
C ARG A 283 -1.05 -16.70 17.76
N ARG A 284 -0.70 -17.33 16.64
CA ARG A 284 0.59 -18.01 16.48
C ARG A 284 1.46 -17.50 15.32
N LEU A 285 1.24 -16.31 14.84
CA LEU A 285 2.12 -15.68 13.84
C LEU A 285 2.60 -14.31 14.36
N HIS A 286 3.24 -14.36 15.54
CA HIS A 286 4.21 -13.36 15.96
C HIS A 286 5.51 -14.08 16.30
#